data_1042d4d123e3cfa727011aa3834bb20e
#
_entry.id   1042d4d123e3cfa727011aa3834bb20e
#
_cell.length_a   1.000
_cell.length_b   1.000
_cell.length_c   1.000
_cell.angle_alpha   90.00
_cell.angle_beta   90.00
_cell.angle_gamma   90.00
#
_symmetry.space_group_name_H-M   'P 1'
#
loop_
_entity.id
_entity.type
_entity.pdbx_description
1 polymer ?
#
loop_
_entity_poly.entity_id
_entity_poly.type
_entity_poly.pdbx_seq_one_letter_code
_entity_poly.pdbx_strand_id
1 'polypeptide(L)'
;MQIIEYNEIYLEDVKDLLVELEEYILTIDKDNLDQLHPEYRDKMAILDLEEVNENEGKCYLALENNNVVGLIMGYVRTYDEYDYLDYKCPRSGEISELIVSKNVRSKGVGQKLMQKMETYLKSIGCEYIFIDVFAYNENAIKFYEKQGYHTRGLTDIKKLNDDNNFKCVIATKDLIIEKWDEEIEKHNDSDVWKEFKKESLRNINNRIVYMGILDDKIIAEATAIISENDLDMQNKDGLVGNGKVYLSAFRTNKEYQDKGYFSKLYKFMENDLKEKGYKILILGVEPNEIRNMQIYFKWGFNEFIKTDYEYYSNEEKILVNYYKKSINKN
;
A
#
# COMPACT_ATOMS: atom_id res chain seq x y z
N MET A 1 -10.63 35.99 -0.48
CA MET A 1 -9.53 35.26 -1.11
C MET A 1 -9.08 36.02 -2.34
N GLN A 2 -7.80 36.30 -2.45
CA GLN A 2 -7.16 37.05 -3.53
C GLN A 2 -6.09 36.15 -4.17
N ILE A 3 -5.93 36.23 -5.49
CA ILE A 3 -4.79 35.61 -6.18
C ILE A 3 -3.83 36.73 -6.58
N ILE A 4 -2.59 36.62 -6.16
CA ILE A 4 -1.53 37.59 -6.48
C ILE A 4 -0.37 36.88 -7.18
N GLU A 5 0.47 37.64 -7.88
CA GLU A 5 1.76 37.14 -8.35
C GLU A 5 2.73 37.07 -7.17
N TYR A 6 3.62 36.09 -7.17
CA TYR A 6 4.63 35.88 -6.14
C TYR A 6 5.51 37.14 -5.97
N ASN A 7 5.90 37.36 -4.74
CA ASN A 7 6.89 38.34 -4.35
C ASN A 7 7.79 37.73 -3.26
N GLU A 8 9.05 38.11 -3.20
CA GLU A 8 10.06 37.55 -2.27
C GLU A 8 9.65 37.61 -0.79
N ILE A 9 8.77 38.56 -0.41
CA ILE A 9 8.27 38.62 0.98
C ILE A 9 7.50 37.35 1.41
N TYR A 10 7.05 36.55 0.46
CA TYR A 10 6.31 35.28 0.70
C TYR A 10 7.18 34.04 0.53
N LEU A 11 8.51 34.19 0.42
CA LEU A 11 9.39 33.05 0.18
C LEU A 11 9.25 31.95 1.26
N GLU A 12 9.16 32.36 2.53
CA GLU A 12 9.01 31.39 3.61
C GLU A 12 7.67 30.65 3.57
N ASP A 13 6.60 31.33 3.19
CA ASP A 13 5.29 30.69 2.99
C ASP A 13 5.33 29.67 1.83
N VAL A 14 6.04 29.99 0.74
CA VAL A 14 6.23 29.07 -0.39
C VAL A 14 6.99 27.83 0.05
N LYS A 15 8.12 28.00 0.78
CA LYS A 15 8.88 26.88 1.34
C LYS A 15 8.02 25.96 2.20
N ASP A 16 7.19 26.53 3.07
CA ASP A 16 6.33 25.75 3.98
C ASP A 16 5.26 24.98 3.21
N LEU A 17 4.70 25.55 2.14
CA LEU A 17 3.73 24.86 1.30
C LEU A 17 4.36 23.70 0.50
N LEU A 18 5.57 23.87 -0.03
CA LEU A 18 6.29 22.79 -0.72
C LEU A 18 6.58 21.62 0.23
N VAL A 19 7.01 21.92 1.47
CA VAL A 19 7.17 20.87 2.50
C VAL A 19 5.84 20.18 2.80
N GLU A 20 4.73 20.92 2.93
CA GLU A 20 3.39 20.33 3.16
C GLU A 20 2.99 19.37 2.02
N LEU A 21 3.36 19.69 0.78
CA LEU A 21 3.10 18.80 -0.36
C LEU A 21 3.95 17.54 -0.28
N GLU A 22 5.27 17.69 -0.07
CA GLU A 22 6.19 16.55 -0.02
C GLU A 22 5.84 15.60 1.14
N GLU A 23 5.54 16.13 2.31
CA GLU A 23 5.04 15.34 3.44
C GLU A 23 3.78 14.54 3.06
N TYR A 24 2.89 15.13 2.27
CA TYR A 24 1.70 14.43 1.78
C TYR A 24 2.07 13.32 0.77
N ILE A 25 2.97 13.60 -0.19
CA ILE A 25 3.43 12.59 -1.17
C ILE A 25 4.02 11.38 -0.46
N LEU A 26 4.88 11.60 0.56
CA LEU A 26 5.44 10.53 1.38
C LEU A 26 4.38 9.62 2.03
N THR A 27 3.20 10.16 2.35
CA THR A 27 2.11 9.34 2.93
C THR A 27 1.44 8.41 1.92
N ILE A 28 1.54 8.70 0.63
CA ILE A 28 0.88 7.96 -0.44
C ILE A 28 1.85 7.19 -1.35
N ASP A 29 3.15 7.45 -1.25
CA ASP A 29 4.18 6.70 -1.98
C ASP A 29 4.26 5.25 -1.47
N LYS A 30 3.81 4.30 -2.31
CA LYS A 30 3.85 2.86 -1.99
C LYS A 30 5.17 2.21 -2.32
N ASP A 31 5.99 2.89 -3.10
CA ASP A 31 7.28 2.38 -3.58
C ASP A 31 8.44 2.79 -2.68
N ASN A 32 8.20 3.77 -1.78
CA ASN A 32 9.18 4.39 -0.88
C ASN A 32 10.41 4.91 -1.64
N LEU A 33 10.18 5.61 -2.74
CA LEU A 33 11.22 6.24 -3.56
C LEU A 33 11.34 7.73 -3.25
N ASP A 34 10.28 8.37 -2.80
CA ASP A 34 10.30 9.78 -2.41
C ASP A 34 10.92 9.95 -1.02
N GLN A 35 11.54 11.10 -0.79
CA GLN A 35 12.16 11.45 0.48
C GLN A 35 12.12 12.95 0.73
N LEU A 36 11.93 13.37 1.98
CA LEU A 36 12.13 14.74 2.39
C LEU A 36 13.58 14.92 2.86
N HIS A 37 14.45 15.38 1.94
CA HIS A 37 15.85 15.65 2.27
C HIS A 37 15.96 16.82 3.27
N PRO A 38 16.94 16.84 4.22
CA PRO A 38 17.10 17.94 5.19
C PRO A 38 17.22 19.34 4.56
N GLU A 39 17.78 19.45 3.37
CA GLU A 39 17.91 20.71 2.63
C GLU A 39 16.72 21.04 1.72
N TYR A 40 15.70 20.16 1.63
CA TYR A 40 14.54 20.32 0.73
C TYR A 40 13.89 21.69 0.88
N ARG A 41 13.53 22.06 2.12
CA ARG A 41 12.85 23.32 2.42
C ARG A 41 13.59 24.54 1.90
N ASP A 42 14.89 24.59 2.06
CA ASP A 42 15.70 25.79 1.71
C ASP A 42 16.10 25.82 0.24
N LYS A 43 16.21 24.67 -0.41
CA LYS A 43 16.70 24.59 -1.78
C LYS A 43 15.56 24.49 -2.81
N MET A 44 14.53 23.67 -2.56
CA MET A 44 13.50 23.36 -3.56
C MET A 44 12.79 24.60 -4.06
N ALA A 45 12.28 25.42 -3.14
CA ALA A 45 11.60 26.66 -3.51
C ALA A 45 12.44 27.62 -4.39
N ILE A 46 13.76 27.65 -4.16
CA ILE A 46 14.66 28.49 -4.94
C ILE A 46 14.82 27.92 -6.34
N LEU A 47 15.06 26.61 -6.46
CA LEU A 47 15.22 25.92 -7.74
C LEU A 47 13.95 26.06 -8.60
N ASP A 48 12.78 25.83 -8.01
CA ASP A 48 11.51 25.95 -8.73
C ASP A 48 11.25 27.40 -9.20
N LEU A 49 11.55 28.39 -8.36
CA LEU A 49 11.38 29.80 -8.72
C LEU A 49 12.40 30.24 -9.79
N GLU A 50 13.63 29.70 -9.77
CA GLU A 50 14.64 29.92 -10.80
C GLU A 50 14.16 29.35 -12.13
N GLU A 51 13.68 28.09 -12.15
CA GLU A 51 13.15 27.46 -13.35
C GLU A 51 11.96 28.22 -13.95
N VAL A 52 11.03 28.65 -13.09
CA VAL A 52 9.90 29.51 -13.47
C VAL A 52 10.39 30.80 -14.14
N ASN A 53 11.41 31.47 -13.57
CA ASN A 53 11.94 32.73 -14.12
C ASN A 53 12.70 32.53 -15.43
N GLU A 54 13.45 31.46 -15.56
CA GLU A 54 14.26 31.16 -16.75
C GLU A 54 13.39 30.79 -17.97
N ASN A 55 12.20 30.19 -17.73
CA ASN A 55 11.35 29.63 -18.77
C ASN A 55 10.04 30.39 -18.96
N GLU A 56 10.05 31.73 -18.92
CA GLU A 56 8.87 32.57 -19.14
C GLU A 56 7.68 32.15 -18.24
N GLY A 57 7.95 31.79 -16.99
CA GLY A 57 6.94 31.27 -16.09
C GLY A 57 6.38 32.32 -15.14
N LYS A 58 5.44 31.88 -14.31
CA LYS A 58 4.85 32.63 -13.20
C LYS A 58 4.62 31.73 -12.01
N CYS A 59 4.75 32.34 -10.83
CA CYS A 59 4.24 31.78 -9.59
C CYS A 59 3.09 32.67 -9.09
N TYR A 60 1.93 32.07 -8.82
CA TYR A 60 0.78 32.78 -8.23
C TYR A 60 0.46 32.19 -6.85
N LEU A 61 0.12 33.09 -5.93
CA LEU A 61 -0.23 32.77 -4.55
C LEU A 61 -1.72 33.07 -4.29
N ALA A 62 -2.38 32.18 -3.57
CA ALA A 62 -3.71 32.43 -3.04
C ALA A 62 -3.62 32.90 -1.60
N LEU A 63 -4.19 34.10 -1.31
CA LEU A 63 -4.22 34.68 0.02
C LEU A 63 -5.64 34.67 0.61
N GLU A 64 -5.74 34.22 1.86
CA GLU A 64 -6.95 34.34 2.67
C GLU A 64 -6.57 35.03 4.01
N ASN A 65 -7.17 36.19 4.31
CA ASN A 65 -6.85 36.98 5.50
C ASN A 65 -5.35 37.31 5.61
N ASN A 66 -4.69 37.64 4.51
CA ASN A 66 -3.27 37.94 4.36
C ASN A 66 -2.31 36.74 4.60
N ASN A 67 -2.84 35.53 4.78
CA ASN A 67 -2.02 34.33 4.85
C ASN A 67 -2.00 33.62 3.50
N VAL A 68 -0.85 33.10 3.09
CA VAL A 68 -0.74 32.27 1.90
C VAL A 68 -1.36 30.90 2.21
N VAL A 69 -2.34 30.51 1.39
CA VAL A 69 -3.10 29.26 1.56
C VAL A 69 -2.99 28.33 0.36
N GLY A 70 -2.25 28.71 -0.65
CA GLY A 70 -1.96 27.89 -1.80
C GLY A 70 -1.09 28.60 -2.82
N LEU A 71 -0.48 27.85 -3.69
CA LEU A 71 0.35 28.35 -4.79
C LEU A 71 0.15 27.52 -6.04
N ILE A 72 0.52 28.12 -7.18
CA ILE A 72 0.72 27.44 -8.44
C ILE A 72 1.95 28.01 -9.13
N MET A 73 2.80 27.13 -9.63
CA MET A 73 3.94 27.45 -10.48
C MET A 73 3.76 26.83 -11.85
N GLY A 74 4.18 27.53 -12.87
CA GLY A 74 4.14 27.03 -14.24
C GLY A 74 4.93 27.92 -15.18
N TYR A 75 5.44 27.32 -16.23
CA TYR A 75 6.37 27.94 -17.17
C TYR A 75 6.18 27.37 -18.58
N VAL A 76 6.91 27.90 -19.57
CA VAL A 76 6.94 27.40 -20.94
C VAL A 76 7.86 26.19 -21.00
N ARG A 77 7.31 25.04 -21.38
CA ARG A 77 8.05 23.80 -21.52
C ARG A 77 9.15 23.92 -22.57
N THR A 78 10.34 23.48 -22.23
CA THR A 78 11.47 23.36 -23.15
C THR A 78 11.47 22.00 -23.83
N TYR A 79 11.99 21.95 -25.05
CA TYR A 79 12.15 20.73 -25.85
C TYR A 79 13.59 20.58 -26.23
N ASP A 80 14.12 19.37 -26.20
CA ASP A 80 15.49 19.07 -26.62
C ASP A 80 15.54 18.66 -28.10
N GLU A 81 16.75 18.36 -28.58
CA GLU A 81 16.98 17.97 -30.00
C GLU A 81 16.30 16.64 -30.35
N TYR A 82 16.07 15.73 -29.40
CA TYR A 82 15.42 14.45 -29.63
C TYR A 82 13.90 14.62 -29.73
N ASP A 83 13.31 15.51 -28.95
CA ASP A 83 11.89 15.81 -29.03
C ASP A 83 11.48 16.21 -30.46
N TYR A 84 12.30 17.04 -31.13
CA TYR A 84 12.02 17.51 -32.51
C TYR A 84 12.08 16.42 -33.58
N LEU A 85 12.58 15.23 -33.26
CA LEU A 85 12.65 14.14 -34.23
C LEU A 85 11.33 13.37 -34.38
N ASP A 86 10.52 13.30 -33.30
CA ASP A 86 9.31 12.49 -33.29
C ASP A 86 8.08 13.22 -32.70
N TYR A 87 8.26 14.44 -32.17
CA TYR A 87 7.22 15.25 -31.59
C TYR A 87 7.11 16.63 -32.27
N LYS A 88 5.90 17.16 -32.43
CA LYS A 88 5.66 18.46 -33.10
C LYS A 88 6.14 19.66 -32.29
N CYS A 89 6.45 19.49 -31.02
CA CYS A 89 6.94 20.51 -30.09
C CYS A 89 6.10 21.81 -30.16
N PRO A 90 4.77 21.75 -30.00
CA PRO A 90 3.97 22.97 -29.92
C PRO A 90 4.39 23.79 -28.71
N ARG A 91 4.28 25.14 -28.80
CA ARG A 91 4.52 25.96 -27.60
C ARG A 91 3.56 25.54 -26.50
N SER A 92 4.10 24.98 -25.44
CA SER A 92 3.32 24.38 -24.35
C SER A 92 3.71 24.93 -23.01
N GLY A 93 2.75 25.03 -22.10
CA GLY A 93 3.01 25.29 -20.70
C GLY A 93 3.22 24.00 -19.92
N GLU A 94 3.95 24.09 -18.83
CA GLU A 94 4.08 23.07 -17.81
C GLU A 94 3.67 23.65 -16.46
N ILE A 95 2.84 22.93 -15.72
CA ILE A 95 2.52 23.25 -14.33
C ILE A 95 3.37 22.33 -13.48
N SER A 96 4.39 22.90 -12.84
CA SER A 96 5.30 22.16 -11.96
C SER A 96 4.69 21.93 -10.58
N GLU A 97 4.03 22.95 -10.03
CA GLU A 97 3.50 22.90 -8.68
C GLU A 97 2.06 23.40 -8.59
N LEU A 98 1.19 22.69 -7.90
CA LEU A 98 -0.12 23.14 -7.48
C LEU A 98 -0.42 22.64 -6.06
N ILE A 99 -0.39 23.55 -5.11
CA ILE A 99 -0.56 23.23 -3.70
C ILE A 99 -1.70 24.06 -3.12
N VAL A 100 -2.56 23.42 -2.35
CA VAL A 100 -3.57 24.08 -1.52
C VAL A 100 -3.48 23.50 -0.12
N SER A 101 -3.19 24.36 0.86
CA SER A 101 -3.07 23.96 2.25
C SER A 101 -4.29 23.17 2.72
N LYS A 102 -4.07 22.10 3.47
CA LYS A 102 -5.11 21.16 3.94
C LYS A 102 -6.30 21.85 4.62
N ASN A 103 -6.07 22.97 5.27
CA ASN A 103 -7.09 23.69 6.03
C ASN A 103 -8.13 24.43 5.15
N VAL A 104 -7.82 24.62 3.86
CA VAL A 104 -8.69 25.37 2.92
C VAL A 104 -9.04 24.58 1.65
N ARG A 105 -8.73 23.30 1.61
CA ARG A 105 -9.12 22.42 0.50
C ARG A 105 -10.65 22.40 0.33
N SER A 106 -11.10 22.03 -0.86
CA SER A 106 -12.54 21.96 -1.25
C SER A 106 -13.29 23.30 -1.28
N LYS A 107 -12.61 24.44 -1.12
CA LYS A 107 -13.19 25.79 -1.24
C LYS A 107 -12.99 26.44 -2.62
N GLY A 108 -12.56 25.66 -3.63
CA GLY A 108 -12.33 26.15 -4.99
C GLY A 108 -11.02 26.93 -5.17
N VAL A 109 -10.09 26.92 -4.21
CA VAL A 109 -8.81 27.62 -4.28
C VAL A 109 -7.97 27.11 -5.44
N GLY A 110 -7.77 25.78 -5.55
CA GLY A 110 -7.00 25.15 -6.62
C GLY A 110 -7.57 25.49 -8.01
N GLN A 111 -8.89 25.48 -8.18
CA GLN A 111 -9.53 25.85 -9.45
C GLN A 111 -9.22 27.30 -9.86
N LYS A 112 -9.22 28.23 -8.92
CA LYS A 112 -8.91 29.65 -9.21
C LYS A 112 -7.43 29.84 -9.56
N LEU A 113 -6.53 29.11 -8.89
CA LEU A 113 -5.10 29.10 -9.22
C LEU A 113 -4.88 28.56 -10.63
N MET A 114 -5.50 27.42 -10.96
CA MET A 114 -5.46 26.83 -12.31
C MET A 114 -5.93 27.82 -13.37
N GLN A 115 -7.11 28.38 -13.22
CA GLN A 115 -7.67 29.37 -14.17
C GLN A 115 -6.73 30.57 -14.38
N LYS A 116 -6.06 31.02 -13.32
CA LYS A 116 -5.11 32.13 -13.40
C LYS A 116 -3.89 31.75 -14.23
N MET A 117 -3.32 30.56 -13.99
CA MET A 117 -2.16 30.04 -14.72
C MET A 117 -2.52 29.73 -16.19
N GLU A 118 -3.62 29.07 -16.44
CA GLU A 118 -4.11 28.77 -17.80
C GLU A 118 -4.32 30.06 -18.62
N THR A 119 -4.88 31.09 -17.98
CA THR A 119 -5.06 32.41 -18.62
C THR A 119 -3.71 33.02 -18.98
N TYR A 120 -2.73 32.94 -18.09
CA TYR A 120 -1.38 33.44 -18.35
C TYR A 120 -0.72 32.69 -19.50
N LEU A 121 -0.62 31.36 -19.42
CA LEU A 121 0.05 30.52 -20.42
C LEU A 121 -0.60 30.70 -21.81
N LYS A 122 -1.93 30.76 -21.86
CA LYS A 122 -2.66 31.06 -23.09
C LYS A 122 -2.32 32.44 -23.64
N SER A 123 -2.15 33.45 -22.78
CA SER A 123 -1.86 34.83 -23.21
C SER A 123 -0.47 34.98 -23.85
N ILE A 124 0.47 34.10 -23.52
CA ILE A 124 1.81 34.03 -24.09
C ILE A 124 1.94 33.01 -25.23
N GLY A 125 0.81 32.48 -25.72
CA GLY A 125 0.73 31.66 -26.92
C GLY A 125 0.94 30.16 -26.72
N CYS A 126 0.82 29.63 -25.50
CA CYS A 126 0.82 28.19 -25.29
C CYS A 126 -0.47 27.56 -25.82
N GLU A 127 -0.33 26.47 -26.57
CA GLU A 127 -1.43 25.71 -27.15
C GLU A 127 -1.88 24.56 -26.26
N TYR A 128 -0.95 24.00 -25.50
CA TYR A 128 -1.17 22.89 -24.56
C TYR A 128 -0.59 23.20 -23.18
N ILE A 129 -1.09 22.50 -22.18
CA ILE A 129 -0.54 22.52 -20.83
C ILE A 129 -0.31 21.08 -20.39
N PHE A 130 0.88 20.81 -19.92
CA PHE A 130 1.27 19.54 -19.31
C PHE A 130 1.28 19.69 -17.78
N ILE A 131 0.99 18.60 -17.11
CA ILE A 131 1.11 18.48 -15.67
C ILE A 131 1.44 17.03 -15.35
N ASP A 132 2.47 16.84 -14.55
CA ASP A 132 2.79 15.53 -14.01
C ASP A 132 2.06 15.31 -12.69
N VAL A 133 1.46 14.14 -12.54
CA VAL A 133 0.73 13.79 -11.33
C VAL A 133 1.13 12.41 -10.84
N PHE A 134 1.43 12.34 -9.55
CA PHE A 134 1.80 11.08 -8.93
C PHE A 134 0.62 10.09 -9.00
N ALA A 135 0.86 8.89 -9.54
CA ALA A 135 -0.18 7.91 -9.86
C ALA A 135 -1.04 7.50 -8.63
N TYR A 136 -0.47 7.55 -7.43
CA TYR A 136 -1.19 7.27 -6.19
C TYR A 136 -1.97 8.47 -5.64
N ASN A 137 -1.85 9.66 -6.25
CA ASN A 137 -2.59 10.86 -5.88
C ASN A 137 -3.95 10.91 -6.59
N GLU A 138 -4.84 9.95 -6.25
CA GLU A 138 -6.18 9.86 -6.87
C GLU A 138 -7.00 11.17 -6.77
N ASN A 139 -6.79 11.95 -5.71
CA ASN A 139 -7.51 13.20 -5.51
C ASN A 139 -7.08 14.26 -6.53
N ALA A 140 -5.78 14.37 -6.80
CA ALA A 140 -5.25 15.28 -7.81
C ALA A 140 -5.68 14.83 -9.21
N ILE A 141 -5.60 13.54 -9.54
CA ILE A 141 -6.06 13.00 -10.84
C ILE A 141 -7.51 13.38 -11.10
N LYS A 142 -8.42 13.09 -10.16
CA LYS A 142 -9.85 13.44 -10.26
C LYS A 142 -10.10 14.95 -10.35
N PHE A 143 -9.24 15.75 -9.71
CA PHE A 143 -9.32 17.21 -9.81
C PHE A 143 -8.94 17.68 -11.21
N TYR A 144 -7.84 17.21 -11.79
CA TYR A 144 -7.40 17.60 -13.13
C TYR A 144 -8.36 17.12 -14.23
N GLU A 145 -8.91 15.92 -14.12
CA GLU A 145 -9.95 15.42 -15.02
C GLU A 145 -11.17 16.38 -15.07
N LYS A 146 -11.61 16.89 -13.92
CA LYS A 146 -12.70 17.89 -13.84
C LYS A 146 -12.33 19.25 -14.45
N GLN A 147 -11.05 19.57 -14.55
CA GLN A 147 -10.56 20.77 -15.26
C GLN A 147 -10.35 20.53 -16.76
N GLY A 148 -10.63 19.34 -17.28
CA GLY A 148 -10.50 18.98 -18.69
C GLY A 148 -9.16 18.39 -19.09
N TYR A 149 -8.30 18.06 -18.15
CA TYR A 149 -7.05 17.32 -18.41
C TYR A 149 -7.34 15.84 -18.64
N HIS A 150 -6.51 15.20 -19.43
CA HIS A 150 -6.56 13.76 -19.68
C HIS A 150 -5.16 13.17 -19.71
N THR A 151 -5.03 11.94 -19.30
CA THR A 151 -3.75 11.22 -19.29
C THR A 151 -3.25 11.00 -20.71
N ARG A 152 -2.02 11.44 -20.99
CA ARG A 152 -1.34 11.24 -22.29
C ARG A 152 -0.31 10.13 -22.24
N GLY A 153 0.36 9.95 -21.12
CA GLY A 153 1.40 8.93 -20.91
C GLY A 153 1.32 8.35 -19.50
N LEU A 154 1.91 7.20 -19.31
CA LEU A 154 2.07 6.55 -18.01
C LEU A 154 3.52 6.12 -17.86
N THR A 155 4.08 6.24 -16.67
CA THR A 155 5.37 5.69 -16.30
C THR A 155 5.13 4.51 -15.35
N ASP A 156 5.51 3.32 -15.81
CA ASP A 156 5.45 2.11 -14.99
C ASP A 156 6.83 1.84 -14.38
N ILE A 157 6.86 1.47 -13.11
CA ILE A 157 8.09 1.09 -12.44
C ILE A 157 8.08 -0.40 -12.06
N LYS A 158 9.26 -1.01 -12.10
CA LYS A 158 9.48 -2.36 -11.61
C LYS A 158 10.78 -2.39 -10.82
N LYS A 159 10.69 -2.77 -9.55
CA LYS A 159 11.89 -3.06 -8.77
C LYS A 159 12.56 -4.32 -9.33
N LEU A 160 13.78 -4.18 -9.83
CA LEU A 160 14.51 -5.30 -10.46
C LEU A 160 15.13 -6.24 -9.43
N ASN A 161 15.57 -5.67 -8.32
CA ASN A 161 16.10 -6.44 -7.21
C ASN A 161 14.95 -6.66 -6.21
N ASP A 162 14.15 -7.68 -6.45
CA ASP A 162 13.46 -8.37 -5.38
C ASP A 162 14.54 -9.22 -4.65
N ASP A 163 15.54 -8.55 -4.09
CA ASP A 163 16.53 -9.13 -3.17
C ASP A 163 15.83 -9.48 -1.85
N ASN A 164 14.70 -10.10 -2.03
CA ASN A 164 14.04 -10.72 -0.95
C ASN A 164 14.74 -12.06 -0.73
N ASN A 165 15.64 -12.11 0.22
CA ASN A 165 15.96 -13.33 0.95
C ASN A 165 14.70 -13.96 1.56
N PHE A 166 13.52 -13.57 1.02
CA PHE A 166 12.25 -14.12 1.44
C PHE A 166 12.08 -15.53 0.88
N LYS A 167 12.10 -16.49 1.77
CA LYS A 167 11.91 -17.91 1.48
C LYS A 167 10.62 -18.39 2.11
N CYS A 168 9.84 -19.14 1.36
CA CYS A 168 8.71 -19.90 1.90
C CYS A 168 9.18 -21.33 2.15
N VAL A 169 8.98 -21.83 3.34
CA VAL A 169 9.40 -23.17 3.74
C VAL A 169 8.29 -23.94 4.44
N ILE A 170 8.31 -25.26 4.34
CA ILE A 170 7.58 -26.14 5.26
C ILE A 170 8.45 -26.23 6.51
N ALA A 171 7.88 -25.85 7.65
CA ALA A 171 8.63 -25.79 8.89
C ALA A 171 9.05 -27.18 9.38
N THR A 172 10.32 -27.32 9.69
CA THR A 172 10.84 -28.46 10.44
C THR A 172 10.48 -28.33 11.93
N LYS A 173 10.60 -29.43 12.67
CA LYS A 173 10.39 -29.38 14.11
C LYS A 173 11.31 -28.38 14.81
N ASP A 174 12.57 -28.28 14.37
CA ASP A 174 13.54 -27.36 14.95
C ASP A 174 13.15 -25.91 14.69
N LEU A 175 12.68 -25.58 13.48
CA LEU A 175 12.20 -24.24 13.15
C LEU A 175 10.92 -23.86 13.92
N ILE A 176 10.04 -24.83 14.19
CA ILE A 176 8.87 -24.62 15.06
C ILE A 176 9.31 -24.33 16.50
N ILE A 177 10.32 -25.03 16.99
CA ILE A 177 10.88 -24.81 18.33
C ILE A 177 11.48 -23.42 18.43
N GLU A 178 12.32 -23.04 17.48
CA GLU A 178 12.97 -21.72 17.39
C GLU A 178 11.94 -20.58 17.40
N LYS A 179 10.94 -20.66 16.54
CA LYS A 179 9.83 -19.69 16.50
C LYS A 179 9.15 -19.52 17.86
N TRP A 180 8.83 -20.62 18.52
CA TRP A 180 8.16 -20.54 19.82
C TRP A 180 9.09 -20.04 20.94
N ASP A 181 10.39 -20.31 20.86
CA ASP A 181 11.36 -19.78 21.82
C ASP A 181 11.49 -18.27 21.69
N GLU A 182 11.52 -17.73 20.45
CA GLU A 182 11.47 -16.29 20.20
C GLU A 182 10.16 -15.64 20.75
N GLU A 183 9.01 -16.27 20.53
CA GLU A 183 7.73 -15.74 21.04
C GLU A 183 7.67 -15.78 22.57
N ILE A 184 8.18 -16.82 23.22
CA ILE A 184 8.27 -16.92 24.68
C ILE A 184 9.16 -15.80 25.23
N GLU A 185 10.32 -15.56 24.62
CA GLU A 185 11.23 -14.48 25.02
C GLU A 185 10.59 -13.10 24.86
N LYS A 186 9.95 -12.83 23.73
CA LYS A 186 9.22 -11.56 23.47
C LYS A 186 8.12 -11.29 24.49
N HIS A 187 7.53 -12.33 25.05
CA HIS A 187 6.44 -12.25 26.03
C HIS A 187 6.87 -12.54 27.47
N ASN A 188 8.13 -12.25 27.80
CA ASN A 188 8.69 -12.34 29.16
C ASN A 188 8.49 -13.73 29.82
N ASP A 189 8.78 -14.79 29.10
CA ASP A 189 8.69 -16.18 29.58
C ASP A 189 7.29 -16.61 30.07
N SER A 190 6.25 -16.03 29.53
CA SER A 190 4.86 -16.30 29.89
C SER A 190 4.52 -17.81 29.78
N ASP A 191 3.86 -18.35 30.81
CA ASP A 191 3.44 -19.75 30.83
C ASP A 191 2.41 -20.08 29.75
N VAL A 192 1.63 -19.10 29.31
CA VAL A 192 0.67 -19.25 28.18
C VAL A 192 1.42 -19.58 26.90
N TRP A 193 2.49 -18.85 26.58
CA TRP A 193 3.30 -19.10 25.38
C TRP A 193 4.07 -20.42 25.44
N LYS A 194 4.49 -20.83 26.63
CA LYS A 194 5.09 -22.16 26.85
C LYS A 194 4.07 -23.28 26.59
N GLU A 195 2.81 -23.09 26.96
CA GLU A 195 1.76 -24.07 26.69
C GLU A 195 1.46 -24.14 25.18
N PHE A 196 1.36 -23.02 24.49
CA PHE A 196 1.22 -22.99 23.02
C PHE A 196 2.35 -23.74 22.31
N LYS A 197 3.59 -23.61 22.78
CA LYS A 197 4.71 -24.39 22.27
C LYS A 197 4.46 -25.89 22.44
N LYS A 198 4.06 -26.34 23.63
CA LYS A 198 3.79 -27.75 23.91
C LYS A 198 2.66 -28.29 23.04
N GLU A 199 1.56 -27.54 22.88
CA GLU A 199 0.43 -27.93 22.06
C GLU A 199 0.83 -28.02 20.57
N SER A 200 1.60 -27.07 20.07
CA SER A 200 2.10 -27.08 18.71
C SER A 200 2.96 -28.31 18.43
N LEU A 201 3.83 -28.68 19.37
CA LEU A 201 4.69 -29.86 19.26
C LEU A 201 3.92 -31.18 19.38
N ARG A 202 2.85 -31.25 20.19
CA ARG A 202 1.97 -32.41 20.27
C ARG A 202 1.24 -32.68 18.96
N ASN A 203 0.87 -31.62 18.26
CA ASN A 203 0.10 -31.67 17.01
C ASN A 203 0.95 -31.72 15.74
N ILE A 204 2.26 -31.83 15.84
CA ILE A 204 3.20 -31.71 14.70
C ILE A 204 2.91 -32.70 13.56
N ASN A 205 2.32 -33.87 13.86
CA ASN A 205 1.96 -34.86 12.85
C ASN A 205 0.53 -34.67 12.30
N ASN A 206 -0.26 -33.77 12.89
CA ASN A 206 -1.64 -33.50 12.52
C ASN A 206 -1.77 -32.24 11.67
N ARG A 207 -0.68 -31.51 11.47
CA ARG A 207 -0.66 -30.23 10.74
C ARG A 207 0.63 -30.06 9.93
N ILE A 208 0.55 -29.22 8.92
CA ILE A 208 1.72 -28.73 8.18
C ILE A 208 1.85 -27.25 8.47
N VAL A 209 3.00 -26.84 8.99
CA VAL A 209 3.27 -25.43 9.27
C VAL A 209 4.13 -24.87 8.15
N TYR A 210 3.72 -23.73 7.62
CA TYR A 210 4.42 -23.00 6.58
C TYR A 210 4.95 -21.68 7.17
N MET A 211 6.19 -21.36 6.86
CA MET A 211 6.82 -20.15 7.36
C MET A 211 7.44 -19.34 6.23
N GLY A 212 7.27 -18.04 6.31
CA GLY A 212 7.94 -17.04 5.48
C GLY A 212 9.12 -16.47 6.24
N ILE A 213 10.32 -16.64 5.71
CA ILE A 213 11.57 -16.22 6.30
C ILE A 213 12.18 -15.11 5.44
N LEU A 214 12.50 -13.98 6.03
CA LEU A 214 13.17 -12.85 5.41
C LEU A 214 14.44 -12.54 6.22
N ASP A 215 15.59 -12.53 5.55
CA ASP A 215 16.88 -12.25 6.19
C ASP A 215 17.09 -13.06 7.49
N ASP A 216 16.82 -14.37 7.39
CA ASP A 216 16.90 -15.36 8.46
C ASP A 216 15.92 -15.14 9.64
N LYS A 217 14.95 -14.21 9.51
CA LYS A 217 13.87 -13.99 10.49
C LYS A 217 12.56 -14.57 10.02
N ILE A 218 11.85 -15.26 10.90
CA ILE A 218 10.47 -15.71 10.63
C ILE A 218 9.53 -14.51 10.72
N ILE A 219 8.96 -14.11 9.58
CA ILE A 219 8.09 -12.92 9.48
C ILE A 219 6.62 -13.24 9.20
N ALA A 220 6.34 -14.44 8.73
CA ALA A 220 4.97 -14.89 8.44
C ALA A 220 4.80 -16.37 8.70
N GLU A 221 3.61 -16.78 9.10
CA GLU A 221 3.24 -18.19 9.29
C GLU A 221 1.84 -18.49 8.81
N ALA A 222 1.61 -19.74 8.40
CA ALA A 222 0.32 -20.31 8.09
C ALA A 222 0.33 -21.80 8.46
N THR A 223 -0.78 -22.29 8.98
CA THR A 223 -0.92 -23.69 9.37
C THR A 223 -2.03 -24.36 8.59
N ALA A 224 -1.77 -25.52 8.05
CA ALA A 224 -2.73 -26.41 7.43
C ALA A 224 -2.99 -27.64 8.32
N ILE A 225 -4.13 -27.74 8.93
CA ILE A 225 -4.54 -28.87 9.76
C ILE A 225 -5.07 -29.97 8.84
N ILE A 226 -4.46 -31.14 8.91
CA ILE A 226 -4.69 -32.27 8.00
C ILE A 226 -5.36 -33.49 8.65
N SER A 227 -5.55 -33.46 9.97
CA SER A 227 -6.07 -34.57 10.77
C SER A 227 -7.14 -34.09 11.73
N GLU A 228 -8.22 -34.87 11.88
CA GLU A 228 -9.28 -34.67 12.87
C GLU A 228 -8.77 -34.86 14.33
N ASN A 229 -7.62 -35.49 14.49
CA ASN A 229 -6.96 -35.69 15.80
C ASN A 229 -6.21 -34.44 16.28
N ASP A 230 -6.15 -33.36 15.50
CA ASP A 230 -5.57 -32.11 15.93
C ASP A 230 -6.43 -31.46 17.02
N LEU A 231 -5.79 -30.90 18.05
CA LEU A 231 -6.51 -30.28 19.18
C LEU A 231 -7.39 -29.09 18.74
N ASP A 232 -6.97 -28.36 17.71
CA ASP A 232 -7.76 -27.22 17.19
C ASP A 232 -9.00 -27.68 16.43
N MET A 233 -9.17 -28.99 16.17
CA MET A 233 -10.33 -29.55 15.49
C MET A 233 -11.42 -30.03 16.46
N GLN A 234 -11.22 -29.88 17.76
CA GLN A 234 -12.28 -30.19 18.74
C GLN A 234 -13.53 -29.36 18.45
N ASN A 235 -14.67 -30.02 18.31
CA ASN A 235 -15.96 -29.41 17.96
C ASN A 235 -16.03 -28.75 16.57
N LYS A 236 -15.13 -29.11 15.64
CA LYS A 236 -15.10 -28.61 14.25
C LYS A 236 -15.31 -29.76 13.24
N ASP A 237 -16.32 -30.57 13.47
CA ASP A 237 -16.61 -31.75 12.67
C ASP A 237 -16.77 -31.46 11.16
N GLY A 238 -16.18 -32.34 10.35
CA GLY A 238 -16.33 -32.32 8.89
C GLY A 238 -15.52 -31.26 8.16
N LEU A 239 -14.67 -30.49 8.85
CA LEU A 239 -13.82 -29.47 8.23
C LEU A 239 -12.47 -30.05 7.75
N VAL A 240 -12.09 -31.25 8.17
CA VAL A 240 -10.86 -31.96 7.79
C VAL A 240 -11.22 -33.38 7.31
N GLY A 241 -10.27 -34.05 6.67
CA GLY A 241 -10.47 -35.43 6.16
C GLY A 241 -11.06 -35.47 4.76
N ASN A 242 -10.97 -36.63 4.10
CA ASN A 242 -11.46 -36.83 2.72
C ASN A 242 -10.90 -35.81 1.71
N GLY A 243 -9.62 -35.44 1.84
CA GLY A 243 -8.97 -34.48 0.96
C GLY A 243 -9.25 -33.01 1.30
N LYS A 244 -9.88 -32.75 2.45
CA LYS A 244 -10.09 -31.42 3.01
C LYS A 244 -8.98 -31.06 3.99
N VAL A 245 -8.63 -29.80 4.03
CA VAL A 245 -7.64 -29.19 4.95
C VAL A 245 -8.26 -27.95 5.58
N TYR A 246 -8.13 -27.79 6.88
CA TYR A 246 -8.50 -26.57 7.58
C TYR A 246 -7.28 -25.68 7.75
N LEU A 247 -7.41 -24.41 7.31
CA LEU A 247 -6.34 -23.44 7.36
C LEU A 247 -6.51 -22.54 8.59
N SER A 248 -5.44 -22.34 9.34
CA SER A 248 -5.42 -21.54 10.56
C SER A 248 -4.08 -20.82 10.76
N ALA A 249 -3.98 -20.04 11.82
CA ALA A 249 -2.76 -19.35 12.26
C ALA A 249 -2.13 -18.47 11.14
N PHE A 250 -2.96 -17.73 10.42
CA PHE A 250 -2.49 -16.78 9.42
C PHE A 250 -1.94 -15.54 10.11
N ARG A 251 -0.63 -15.40 10.13
CA ARG A 251 0.06 -14.30 10.81
C ARG A 251 1.15 -13.69 9.94
N THR A 252 1.33 -12.39 10.10
CA THR A 252 2.48 -11.64 9.58
C THR A 252 2.87 -10.60 10.62
N ASN A 253 4.15 -10.51 10.92
CA ASN A 253 4.66 -9.51 11.85
C ASN A 253 4.28 -8.12 11.34
N LYS A 254 3.86 -7.23 12.25
CA LYS A 254 3.22 -5.95 11.93
C LYS A 254 4.02 -5.10 10.96
N GLU A 255 5.33 -5.06 11.11
CA GLU A 255 6.26 -4.29 10.27
C GLU A 255 6.40 -4.83 8.82
N TYR A 256 5.94 -6.06 8.57
CA TYR A 256 5.99 -6.73 7.25
C TYR A 256 4.62 -6.89 6.61
N GLN A 257 3.56 -6.38 7.23
CA GLN A 257 2.22 -6.40 6.65
C GLN A 257 2.13 -5.50 5.42
N ASP A 258 1.16 -5.77 4.56
CA ASP A 258 0.84 -5.05 3.32
C ASP A 258 1.97 -5.02 2.25
N LYS A 259 3.05 -5.77 2.47
CA LYS A 259 4.19 -5.90 1.53
C LYS A 259 4.12 -7.16 0.64
N GLY A 260 3.00 -7.88 0.66
CA GLY A 260 2.77 -9.05 -0.20
C GLY A 260 3.43 -10.35 0.27
N TYR A 261 4.20 -10.36 1.35
CA TYR A 261 4.87 -11.58 1.87
C TYR A 261 3.90 -12.70 2.18
N PHE A 262 2.79 -12.41 2.85
CA PHE A 262 1.80 -13.43 3.17
C PHE A 262 1.14 -14.02 1.91
N SER A 263 0.90 -13.23 0.88
CA SER A 263 0.37 -13.71 -0.39
C SER A 263 1.34 -14.68 -1.09
N LYS A 264 2.66 -14.45 -0.98
CA LYS A 264 3.68 -15.38 -1.46
C LYS A 264 3.66 -16.69 -0.65
N LEU A 265 3.58 -16.59 0.69
CA LEU A 265 3.47 -17.75 1.57
C LEU A 265 2.20 -18.56 1.33
N TYR A 266 1.05 -17.89 1.21
CA TYR A 266 -0.22 -18.53 0.90
C TYR A 266 -0.16 -19.31 -0.43
N LYS A 267 0.40 -18.71 -1.46
CA LYS A 267 0.55 -19.35 -2.77
C LYS A 267 1.46 -20.58 -2.72
N PHE A 268 2.55 -20.50 -1.96
CA PHE A 268 3.44 -21.62 -1.70
C PHE A 268 2.70 -22.77 -1.00
N MET A 269 1.98 -22.47 0.09
CA MET A 269 1.16 -23.43 0.84
C MET A 269 0.09 -24.08 -0.04
N GLU A 270 -0.65 -23.30 -0.82
CA GLU A 270 -1.70 -23.81 -1.70
C GLU A 270 -1.13 -24.78 -2.74
N ASN A 271 -0.01 -24.46 -3.35
CA ASN A 271 0.66 -25.31 -4.33
C ASN A 271 1.13 -26.62 -3.70
N ASP A 272 1.78 -26.57 -2.53
CA ASP A 272 2.25 -27.76 -1.81
C ASP A 272 1.08 -28.67 -1.41
N LEU A 273 -0.01 -28.10 -0.90
CA LEU A 273 -1.20 -28.87 -0.54
C LEU A 273 -1.87 -29.52 -1.79
N LYS A 274 -1.89 -28.81 -2.91
CA LYS A 274 -2.38 -29.33 -4.19
C LYS A 274 -1.50 -30.50 -4.68
N GLU A 275 -0.17 -30.39 -4.60
CA GLU A 275 0.77 -31.45 -4.96
C GLU A 275 0.62 -32.67 -4.06
N LYS A 276 0.37 -32.48 -2.76
CA LYS A 276 0.08 -33.56 -1.80
C LYS A 276 -1.28 -34.23 -2.01
N GLY A 277 -2.11 -33.74 -2.94
CA GLY A 277 -3.37 -34.35 -3.35
C GLY A 277 -4.59 -33.91 -2.54
N TYR A 278 -4.48 -32.86 -1.74
CA TYR A 278 -5.64 -32.22 -1.13
C TYR A 278 -6.48 -31.52 -2.21
N LYS A 279 -7.78 -31.47 -1.97
CA LYS A 279 -8.75 -30.99 -2.98
C LYS A 279 -9.52 -29.75 -2.53
N ILE A 280 -9.66 -29.57 -1.24
CA ILE A 280 -10.51 -28.54 -0.65
C ILE A 280 -9.77 -27.90 0.50
N LEU A 281 -9.63 -26.59 0.44
CA LEU A 281 -9.15 -25.76 1.54
C LEU A 281 -10.36 -25.13 2.23
N ILE A 282 -10.32 -25.09 3.55
CA ILE A 282 -11.38 -24.51 4.39
C ILE A 282 -10.72 -23.54 5.37
N LEU A 283 -11.36 -22.41 5.64
CA LEU A 283 -10.98 -21.48 6.71
C LEU A 283 -12.22 -20.93 7.42
N GLY A 284 -12.02 -20.49 8.64
CA GLY A 284 -12.98 -19.76 9.43
C GLY A 284 -12.63 -18.27 9.49
N VAL A 285 -13.64 -17.40 9.56
CA VAL A 285 -13.48 -15.96 9.73
C VAL A 285 -14.66 -15.39 10.53
N GLU A 286 -14.37 -14.49 11.45
CA GLU A 286 -15.41 -13.78 12.19
C GLU A 286 -16.18 -12.83 11.26
N PRO A 287 -17.51 -12.67 11.43
CA PRO A 287 -18.32 -11.81 10.56
C PRO A 287 -17.91 -10.33 10.57
N ASN A 288 -17.25 -9.85 11.62
CA ASN A 288 -16.76 -8.48 11.79
C ASN A 288 -15.38 -8.24 11.14
N GLU A 289 -14.65 -9.30 10.78
CA GLU A 289 -13.34 -9.21 10.13
C GLU A 289 -13.44 -8.93 8.61
N ILE A 290 -14.07 -7.83 8.24
CA ILE A 290 -14.39 -7.48 6.84
C ILE A 290 -13.14 -7.49 5.96
N ARG A 291 -12.00 -6.99 6.44
CA ARG A 291 -10.74 -6.96 5.68
C ARG A 291 -10.26 -8.38 5.35
N ASN A 292 -10.27 -9.28 6.33
CA ASN A 292 -9.86 -10.67 6.14
C ASN A 292 -10.81 -11.38 5.16
N MET A 293 -12.12 -11.18 5.31
CA MET A 293 -13.12 -11.72 4.37
C MET A 293 -12.85 -11.29 2.92
N GLN A 294 -12.55 -10.01 2.68
CA GLN A 294 -12.23 -9.50 1.33
C GLN A 294 -10.98 -10.17 0.74
N ILE A 295 -9.95 -10.40 1.55
CA ILE A 295 -8.73 -11.11 1.14
C ILE A 295 -9.06 -12.56 0.80
N TYR A 296 -9.80 -13.26 1.65
CA TYR A 296 -10.15 -14.66 1.45
C TYR A 296 -11.03 -14.87 0.21
N PHE A 297 -11.98 -13.97 -0.05
CA PHE A 297 -12.79 -14.00 -1.27
C PHE A 297 -11.94 -13.77 -2.53
N LYS A 298 -10.95 -12.84 -2.50
CA LYS A 298 -9.99 -12.67 -3.60
C LYS A 298 -9.14 -13.92 -3.84
N TRP A 299 -8.86 -14.70 -2.80
CA TRP A 299 -8.15 -15.99 -2.93
C TRP A 299 -9.06 -17.14 -3.35
N GLY A 300 -10.38 -16.92 -3.49
CA GLY A 300 -11.33 -17.86 -4.00
C GLY A 300 -12.09 -18.67 -2.95
N PHE A 301 -12.06 -18.29 -1.67
CA PHE A 301 -12.89 -18.87 -0.61
C PHE A 301 -14.30 -18.26 -0.64
N ASN A 302 -15.08 -18.60 -1.62
CA ASN A 302 -16.40 -18.01 -1.88
C ASN A 302 -17.57 -19.00 -1.74
N GLU A 303 -17.29 -20.26 -1.38
CA GLU A 303 -18.33 -21.24 -1.07
C GLU A 303 -18.53 -21.30 0.46
N PHE A 304 -19.67 -20.79 0.93
CA PHE A 304 -20.05 -20.85 2.35
C PHE A 304 -20.39 -22.30 2.77
N ILE A 305 -19.93 -22.71 3.96
CA ILE A 305 -20.20 -24.03 4.53
C ILE A 305 -21.24 -23.93 5.64
N LYS A 306 -20.89 -23.25 6.73
CA LYS A 306 -21.74 -23.08 7.92
C LYS A 306 -21.28 -21.88 8.73
N THR A 307 -22.12 -21.44 9.66
CA THR A 307 -21.75 -20.59 10.78
C THR A 307 -21.79 -21.45 12.05
N ASP A 308 -20.79 -21.32 12.90
CA ASP A 308 -20.72 -22.05 14.17
C ASP A 308 -20.00 -21.22 15.22
N TYR A 309 -20.01 -21.69 16.46
CA TYR A 309 -19.28 -21.04 17.53
C TYR A 309 -17.98 -21.77 17.82
N GLU A 310 -16.88 -21.02 17.88
CA GLU A 310 -15.61 -21.49 18.44
C GLU A 310 -15.47 -21.05 19.91
N TYR A 311 -14.83 -21.89 20.71
CA TYR A 311 -14.58 -21.65 22.11
C TYR A 311 -13.09 -21.51 22.34
N TYR A 312 -12.67 -20.39 22.91
CA TYR A 312 -11.28 -20.14 23.30
C TYR A 312 -11.03 -20.52 24.77
N SER A 313 -9.78 -20.63 25.16
CA SER A 313 -9.36 -21.10 26.49
C SER A 313 -9.87 -20.28 27.68
N ASN A 314 -10.40 -19.08 27.43
CA ASN A 314 -10.98 -18.17 28.40
C ASN A 314 -12.53 -18.23 28.48
N GLU A 315 -13.16 -19.28 27.95
CA GLU A 315 -14.62 -19.45 27.83
C GLU A 315 -15.29 -18.42 26.88
N GLU A 316 -14.52 -17.63 26.16
CA GLU A 316 -15.04 -16.71 25.17
C GLU A 316 -15.60 -17.46 23.97
N LYS A 317 -16.83 -17.12 23.60
CA LYS A 317 -17.57 -17.76 22.52
C LYS A 317 -17.60 -16.83 21.33
N ILE A 318 -16.91 -17.22 20.25
CA ILE A 318 -16.77 -16.41 19.03
C ILE A 318 -17.57 -17.05 17.90
N LEU A 319 -18.37 -16.24 17.18
CA LEU A 319 -19.10 -16.68 15.99
C LEU A 319 -18.16 -16.69 14.79
N VAL A 320 -18.12 -17.82 14.06
CA VAL A 320 -17.22 -18.01 12.92
C VAL A 320 -17.99 -18.49 11.70
N ASN A 321 -17.78 -17.84 10.57
CA ASN A 321 -18.25 -18.27 9.26
C ASN A 321 -17.17 -19.10 8.55
N TYR A 322 -17.52 -20.30 8.12
CA TYR A 322 -16.61 -21.19 7.41
C TYR A 322 -16.86 -21.13 5.91
N TYR A 323 -15.76 -20.94 5.18
CA TYR A 323 -15.75 -20.90 3.72
C TYR A 323 -14.76 -21.92 3.16
N LYS A 324 -15.07 -22.45 1.95
CA LYS A 324 -14.18 -23.37 1.25
C LYS A 324 -13.81 -22.86 -0.13
N LYS A 325 -12.69 -23.43 -0.60
CA LYS A 325 -12.14 -23.27 -1.95
C LYS A 325 -11.71 -24.61 -2.49
N SER A 326 -12.07 -24.93 -3.74
CA SER A 326 -11.60 -26.12 -4.45
C SER A 326 -10.25 -25.85 -5.11
N ILE A 327 -9.26 -26.76 -4.94
CA ILE A 327 -7.91 -26.67 -5.50
C ILE A 327 -7.57 -27.90 -6.36
N ASN A 328 -8.47 -28.29 -7.27
CA ASN A 328 -8.25 -29.47 -8.12
C ASN A 328 -6.96 -29.36 -8.95
N LYS A 329 -6.30 -30.52 -9.19
CA LYS A 329 -5.30 -30.59 -10.26
C LYS A 329 -6.01 -30.38 -11.59
N ASN A 330 -5.58 -29.38 -12.35
CA ASN A 330 -5.96 -29.24 -13.76
C ASN A 330 -5.38 -30.40 -14.57
#